data_72296762d5aa3f10c7d67a239d107da1
#
_entry.id   72296762d5aa3f10c7d67a239d107da1
#
_cell.length_a   1.000
_cell.length_b   1.000
_cell.length_c   1.000
_cell.angle_alpha   90.00
_cell.angle_beta   90.00
_cell.angle_gamma   90.00
#
_symmetry.space_group_name_H-M   'P 1'
#
loop_
_entity.id
_entity.type
_entity.pdbx_description
1 polymer ?
#
loop_
_entity_poly.entity_id
_entity_poly.type
_entity_poly.pdbx_seq_one_letter_code
_entity_poly.pdbx_strand_id
1 'polypeptide(L)'
;IRRINRLLMANIEDVSHLLEVMKQLRDPTTGCAWDLEQDHSSLIPYLEEESQELIKAIESNDSDNIKEELGDVLLQVIFHSQIAYENKEFDFFDVVEGLKQKLIRRHPFVFDKNKKHTKEEQAAMWDKIKRAEKGG
;
A
#
# COMPACT_ATOMS: atom_id res chain seq x y z
N ILE A 1 4.12 -21.58 18.79
CA ILE A 1 3.37 -21.74 17.53
C ILE A 1 1.96 -21.15 17.66
N ARG A 2 1.19 -21.55 18.68
CA ARG A 2 -0.17 -21.03 18.91
C ARG A 2 -0.20 -19.52 19.15
N ARG A 3 0.79 -18.99 19.89
CA ARG A 3 0.88 -17.55 20.19
C ARG A 3 1.20 -16.74 18.93
N ILE A 4 2.11 -17.25 18.10
CA ILE A 4 2.48 -16.61 16.82
C ILE A 4 1.29 -16.57 15.88
N ASN A 5 0.57 -17.70 15.76
CA ASN A 5 -0.61 -17.78 14.89
C ASN A 5 -1.72 -16.86 15.37
N ARG A 6 -1.91 -16.72 16.69
CA ARG A 6 -2.93 -15.82 17.25
C ARG A 6 -2.60 -14.36 16.94
N LEU A 7 -1.32 -13.96 17.09
CA LEU A 7 -0.89 -12.60 16.76
C LEU A 7 -1.05 -12.31 15.27
N LEU A 8 -0.69 -13.29 14.43
CA LEU A 8 -0.83 -13.14 12.98
C LEU A 8 -2.30 -12.98 12.57
N MET A 9 -3.19 -13.79 13.13
CA MET A 9 -4.62 -13.69 12.86
C MET A 9 -5.21 -12.37 13.32
N ALA A 10 -4.79 -11.88 14.52
CA ALA A 10 -5.22 -10.57 15.01
C ALA A 10 -4.79 -9.44 14.06
N ASN A 11 -3.57 -9.51 13.53
CA ASN A 11 -3.06 -8.50 12.58
C ASN A 11 -3.85 -8.51 11.26
N ILE A 12 -4.24 -9.69 10.78
CA ILE A 12 -5.08 -9.82 9.58
C ILE A 12 -6.46 -9.23 9.84
N GLU A 13 -7.05 -9.51 11.00
CA GLU A 13 -8.34 -8.95 11.40
C GLU A 13 -8.29 -7.43 11.51
N ASP A 14 -7.20 -6.88 12.03
CA ASP A 14 -7.00 -5.43 12.13
C ASP A 14 -7.00 -4.77 10.76
N VAL A 15 -6.31 -5.35 9.78
CA VAL A 15 -6.30 -4.83 8.41
C VAL A 15 -7.71 -4.90 7.81
N SER A 16 -8.38 -6.05 7.95
CA SER A 16 -9.76 -6.21 7.45
C SER A 16 -10.72 -5.24 8.11
N HIS A 17 -10.57 -5.01 9.41
CA HIS A 17 -11.40 -4.06 10.16
C HIS A 17 -11.14 -2.62 9.67
N LEU A 18 -9.90 -2.25 9.41
CA LEU A 18 -9.58 -0.94 8.85
C LEU A 18 -10.27 -0.71 7.51
N LEU A 19 -10.29 -1.73 6.64
CA LEU A 19 -10.98 -1.65 5.35
C LEU A 19 -12.49 -1.49 5.56
N GLU A 20 -13.06 -2.17 6.55
CA GLU A 20 -14.47 -2.05 6.89
C GLU A 20 -14.80 -0.64 7.42
N VAL A 21 -13.91 -0.05 8.22
CA VAL A 21 -14.07 1.34 8.69
C VAL A 21 -14.13 2.29 7.49
N MET A 22 -13.24 2.11 6.51
CA MET A 22 -13.24 2.96 5.30
C MET A 22 -14.55 2.82 4.54
N LYS A 23 -15.04 1.60 4.40
CA LYS A 23 -16.32 1.31 3.74
C LYS A 23 -17.48 1.99 4.46
N GLN A 24 -17.48 1.97 5.79
CA GLN A 24 -18.51 2.64 6.60
C GLN A 24 -18.47 4.16 6.42
N LEU A 25 -17.28 4.74 6.35
CA LEU A 25 -17.13 6.19 6.11
C LEU A 25 -17.68 6.59 4.74
N ARG A 26 -17.68 5.68 3.78
CA ARG A 26 -18.20 5.92 2.44
C ARG A 26 -19.60 5.32 2.21
N ASP A 27 -20.29 4.96 3.28
CA ASP A 27 -21.67 4.47 3.17
C ASP A 27 -22.58 5.63 2.68
N PRO A 28 -23.35 5.44 1.59
CA PRO A 28 -24.16 6.52 1.03
C PRO A 28 -25.23 7.09 1.97
N THR A 29 -25.66 6.29 2.95
CA THR A 29 -26.73 6.67 3.88
C THR A 29 -26.18 7.18 5.21
N THR A 30 -25.18 6.50 5.78
CA THR A 30 -24.70 6.75 7.14
C THR A 30 -23.26 7.22 7.21
N GLY A 31 -22.60 7.37 6.08
CA GLY A 31 -21.18 7.73 6.03
C GLY A 31 -20.90 9.19 6.33
N CYS A 32 -19.63 9.54 6.20
CA CYS A 32 -19.16 10.90 6.40
C CYS A 32 -19.38 11.72 5.13
N ALA A 33 -20.06 12.85 5.25
CA ALA A 33 -20.40 13.69 4.09
C ALA A 33 -19.16 14.11 3.30
N TRP A 34 -18.09 14.50 4.00
CA TRP A 34 -16.84 14.89 3.34
C TRP A 34 -16.21 13.70 2.57
N ASP A 35 -16.15 12.53 3.20
CA ASP A 35 -15.58 11.34 2.56
C ASP A 35 -16.38 10.92 1.33
N LEU A 36 -17.70 11.07 1.37
CA LEU A 36 -18.59 10.73 0.26
C LEU A 36 -18.42 11.63 -0.97
N GLU A 37 -17.98 12.85 -0.75
CA GLU A 37 -17.77 13.83 -1.85
C GLU A 37 -16.46 13.58 -2.60
N GLN A 38 -15.56 12.75 -2.07
CA GLN A 38 -14.24 12.57 -2.65
C GLN A 38 -14.23 11.60 -3.81
N ASP A 39 -13.37 11.88 -4.79
CA ASP A 39 -13.02 11.00 -5.88
C ASP A 39 -11.49 10.95 -6.01
N HIS A 40 -10.97 10.23 -7.00
CA HIS A 40 -9.52 10.13 -7.19
C HIS A 40 -8.89 11.51 -7.37
N SER A 41 -9.50 12.36 -8.18
CA SER A 41 -8.96 13.69 -8.50
C SER A 41 -8.97 14.62 -7.29
N SER A 42 -10.07 14.64 -6.52
CA SER A 42 -10.19 15.52 -5.36
C SER A 42 -9.22 15.17 -4.25
N LEU A 43 -8.73 13.94 -4.21
CA LEU A 43 -7.78 13.48 -3.20
C LEU A 43 -6.31 13.76 -3.56
N ILE A 44 -6.02 14.20 -4.79
CA ILE A 44 -4.63 14.49 -5.20
C ILE A 44 -3.92 15.47 -4.25
N PRO A 45 -4.50 16.62 -3.88
CA PRO A 45 -3.83 17.54 -2.96
C PRO A 45 -3.51 16.92 -1.60
N TYR A 46 -4.38 16.02 -1.11
CA TYR A 46 -4.16 15.34 0.17
C TYR A 46 -3.03 14.32 0.07
N LEU A 47 -2.92 13.61 -1.05
CA LEU A 47 -1.80 12.70 -1.27
C LEU A 47 -0.47 13.44 -1.26
N GLU A 48 -0.41 14.60 -1.92
CA GLU A 48 0.79 15.45 -1.91
C GLU A 48 1.12 15.92 -0.51
N GLU A 49 0.13 16.43 0.22
CA GLU A 49 0.29 16.93 1.58
C GLU A 49 0.79 15.84 2.53
N GLU A 50 0.13 14.67 2.51
CA GLU A 50 0.49 13.57 3.41
C GLU A 50 1.87 13.00 3.08
N SER A 51 2.26 12.97 1.81
CA SER A 51 3.60 12.57 1.41
C SER A 51 4.66 13.53 1.96
N GLN A 52 4.39 14.83 1.92
CA GLN A 52 5.30 15.85 2.47
C GLN A 52 5.41 15.74 4.00
N GLU A 53 4.30 15.50 4.67
CA GLU A 53 4.29 15.33 6.13
C GLU A 53 5.11 14.09 6.53
N LEU A 54 5.01 13.00 5.78
CA LEU A 54 5.83 11.81 6.01
C LEU A 54 7.32 12.11 5.83
N ILE A 55 7.67 12.85 4.77
CA ILE A 55 9.06 13.25 4.51
C ILE A 55 9.61 14.03 5.69
N LYS A 56 8.86 15.02 6.20
CA LYS A 56 9.27 15.82 7.36
C LYS A 56 9.43 14.94 8.61
N ALA A 57 8.55 13.98 8.80
CA ALA A 57 8.64 13.07 9.94
C ALA A 57 9.93 12.24 9.87
N ILE A 58 10.25 11.72 8.69
CA ILE A 58 11.48 10.93 8.47
C ILE A 58 12.72 11.82 8.74
N GLU A 59 12.73 13.04 8.25
CA GLU A 59 13.83 13.98 8.45
C GLU A 59 14.03 14.33 9.93
N SER A 60 12.94 14.35 10.72
CA SER A 60 12.99 14.64 12.15
C SER A 60 13.46 13.47 13.00
N ASN A 61 13.56 12.27 12.44
CA ASN A 61 13.93 11.03 13.16
C ASN A 61 13.03 10.72 14.36
N ASP A 62 11.79 11.19 14.35
CA ASP A 62 10.81 10.91 15.40
C ASP A 62 9.97 9.68 15.01
N SER A 63 10.25 8.56 15.66
CA SER A 63 9.62 7.28 15.37
C SER A 63 8.10 7.32 15.50
N ASP A 64 7.59 7.97 16.53
CA ASP A 64 6.14 8.07 16.74
C ASP A 64 5.47 8.89 15.64
N ASN A 65 6.11 9.96 15.22
CA ASN A 65 5.62 10.82 14.14
C ASN A 65 5.66 10.07 12.79
N ILE A 66 6.74 9.33 12.54
CA ILE A 66 6.85 8.51 11.32
C ILE A 66 5.71 7.50 11.25
N LYS A 67 5.42 6.82 12.37
CA LYS A 67 4.32 5.85 12.44
C LYS A 67 2.98 6.50 12.12
N GLU A 68 2.70 7.66 12.69
CA GLU A 68 1.47 8.39 12.46
C GLU A 68 1.33 8.81 10.99
N GLU A 69 2.38 9.37 10.42
CA GLU A 69 2.34 9.84 9.03
C GLU A 69 2.31 8.69 8.01
N LEU A 70 2.89 7.54 8.35
CA LEU A 70 2.72 6.33 7.54
C LEU A 70 1.25 5.89 7.51
N GLY A 71 0.55 6.04 8.64
CA GLY A 71 -0.88 5.77 8.70
C GLY A 71 -1.68 6.69 7.77
N ASP A 72 -1.32 7.97 7.74
CA ASP A 72 -2.00 8.95 6.89
C ASP A 72 -1.75 8.68 5.40
N VAL A 73 -0.55 8.23 5.03
CA VAL A 73 -0.24 7.80 3.65
C VAL A 73 -1.00 6.52 3.32
N LEU A 74 -1.06 5.57 4.25
CA LEU A 74 -1.84 4.34 4.07
C LEU A 74 -3.32 4.66 3.86
N LEU A 75 -3.84 5.67 4.55
CA LEU A 75 -5.22 6.12 4.35
C LEU A 75 -5.47 6.49 2.88
N GLN A 76 -4.53 7.15 2.22
CA GLN A 76 -4.68 7.51 0.82
C GLN A 76 -4.83 6.26 -0.06
N VAL A 77 -4.01 5.24 0.18
CA VAL A 77 -4.09 3.98 -0.56
C VAL A 77 -5.44 3.30 -0.35
N ILE A 78 -5.89 3.22 0.89
CA ILE A 78 -7.15 2.58 1.26
C ILE A 78 -8.34 3.35 0.69
N PHE A 79 -8.30 4.67 0.75
CA PHE A 79 -9.38 5.54 0.24
C PHE A 79 -9.55 5.36 -1.28
N HIS A 80 -8.45 5.43 -2.03
CA HIS A 80 -8.49 5.22 -3.48
C HIS A 80 -8.94 3.81 -3.83
N SER A 81 -8.51 2.80 -3.05
CA SER A 81 -8.93 1.41 -3.26
C SER A 81 -10.42 1.23 -3.03
N GLN A 82 -10.99 1.91 -2.04
CA GLN A 82 -12.42 1.87 -1.78
C GLN A 82 -13.22 2.53 -2.91
N ILE A 83 -12.75 3.65 -3.43
CA ILE A 83 -13.36 4.32 -4.58
C ILE A 83 -13.36 3.37 -5.79
N ALA A 84 -12.23 2.73 -6.06
CA ALA A 84 -12.11 1.78 -7.17
C ALA A 84 -13.04 0.58 -7.00
N TYR A 85 -13.19 0.10 -5.78
CA TYR A 85 -14.13 -0.98 -5.47
C TYR A 85 -15.58 -0.58 -5.78
N GLU A 86 -15.97 0.64 -5.37
CA GLU A 86 -17.31 1.17 -5.65
C GLU A 86 -17.55 1.30 -7.15
N ASN A 87 -16.52 1.63 -7.92
CA ASN A 87 -16.56 1.74 -9.38
C ASN A 87 -16.45 0.39 -10.09
N LYS A 88 -16.36 -0.72 -9.36
CA LYS A 88 -16.23 -2.09 -9.87
C LYS A 88 -14.96 -2.30 -10.72
N GLU A 89 -13.87 -1.64 -10.33
CA GLU A 89 -12.60 -1.73 -11.04
C GLU A 89 -11.64 -2.71 -10.36
N PHE A 90 -11.33 -2.50 -9.07
CA PHE A 90 -10.48 -3.36 -8.26
C PHE A 90 -10.69 -3.05 -6.78
N ASP A 91 -10.09 -3.84 -5.89
CA ASP A 91 -10.16 -3.60 -4.45
C ASP A 91 -8.75 -3.53 -3.84
N PHE A 92 -8.68 -3.32 -2.53
CA PHE A 92 -7.42 -3.23 -1.81
C PHE A 92 -6.60 -4.52 -1.92
N PHE A 93 -7.24 -5.68 -1.92
CA PHE A 93 -6.52 -6.95 -2.01
C PHE A 93 -5.90 -7.14 -3.39
N ASP A 94 -6.51 -6.60 -4.44
CA ASP A 94 -5.92 -6.56 -5.78
C ASP A 94 -4.66 -5.69 -5.80
N VAL A 95 -4.67 -4.57 -5.08
CA VAL A 95 -3.49 -3.69 -4.94
C VAL A 95 -2.36 -4.45 -4.23
N VAL A 96 -2.69 -5.13 -3.14
CA VAL A 96 -1.72 -5.95 -2.37
C VAL A 96 -1.13 -7.05 -3.25
N GLU A 97 -1.97 -7.80 -3.94
CA GLU A 97 -1.53 -8.91 -4.80
C GLU A 97 -0.66 -8.42 -5.95
N GLY A 98 -1.06 -7.32 -6.60
CA GLY A 98 -0.27 -6.72 -7.67
C GLY A 98 1.11 -6.29 -7.22
N LEU A 99 1.20 -5.65 -6.06
CA LEU A 99 2.48 -5.26 -5.48
C LEU A 99 3.34 -6.47 -5.13
N LYS A 100 2.74 -7.49 -4.50
CA LYS A 100 3.43 -8.72 -4.13
C LYS A 100 4.06 -9.38 -5.36
N GLN A 101 3.29 -9.57 -6.41
CA GLN A 101 3.77 -10.20 -7.64
C GLN A 101 4.88 -9.39 -8.31
N LYS A 102 4.74 -8.07 -8.32
CA LYS A 102 5.77 -7.17 -8.85
C LYS A 102 7.09 -7.33 -8.09
N LEU A 103 7.04 -7.34 -6.76
CA LEU A 103 8.24 -7.47 -5.93
C LEU A 103 8.93 -8.82 -6.11
N ILE A 104 8.17 -9.89 -6.19
CA ILE A 104 8.70 -11.24 -6.44
C ILE A 104 9.35 -11.28 -7.82
N ARG A 105 8.68 -10.79 -8.84
CA ARG A 105 9.17 -10.78 -10.22
C ARG A 105 10.45 -9.95 -10.36
N ARG A 106 10.53 -8.82 -9.67
CA ARG A 106 11.67 -7.90 -9.77
C ARG A 106 12.87 -8.33 -8.93
N HIS A 107 12.70 -9.33 -8.06
CA HIS A 107 13.76 -9.81 -7.18
C HIS A 107 14.01 -11.32 -7.35
N PRO A 108 14.26 -11.81 -8.60
CA PRO A 108 14.51 -13.25 -8.79
C PRO A 108 15.75 -13.72 -8.04
N PHE A 109 16.72 -12.82 -7.81
CA PHE A 109 17.92 -13.08 -7.04
C PHE A 109 17.63 -13.38 -5.54
N VAL A 110 16.44 -13.02 -5.04
CA VAL A 110 16.01 -13.30 -3.67
C VAL A 110 15.13 -14.56 -3.63
N PHE A 111 14.15 -14.63 -4.53
CA PHE A 111 13.13 -15.68 -4.52
C PHE A 111 13.54 -16.93 -5.30
N ASP A 112 14.48 -16.82 -6.22
CA ASP A 112 15.15 -17.96 -6.84
C ASP A 112 16.45 -18.23 -6.09
N LYS A 113 16.43 -19.22 -5.20
CA LYS A 113 17.52 -19.50 -4.27
C LYS A 113 18.70 -20.27 -4.89
N ASN A 114 18.70 -20.51 -6.17
CA ASN A 114 19.68 -21.36 -6.84
C ASN A 114 21.03 -20.69 -7.09
N LYS A 115 21.10 -19.36 -7.04
CA LYS A 115 22.35 -18.61 -7.25
C LYS A 115 22.45 -17.40 -6.33
N LYS A 116 23.67 -17.11 -5.89
CA LYS A 116 23.97 -15.83 -5.24
C LYS A 116 24.40 -14.83 -6.31
N HIS A 117 23.97 -13.60 -6.15
CA HIS A 117 24.26 -12.50 -7.07
C HIS A 117 24.94 -11.35 -6.34
N THR A 118 25.86 -10.65 -7.01
CA THR A 118 26.47 -9.44 -6.48
C THR A 118 25.45 -8.30 -6.52
N LYS A 119 25.76 -7.21 -5.82
CA LYS A 119 24.92 -6.00 -5.85
C LYS A 119 24.76 -5.47 -7.27
N GLU A 120 25.84 -5.48 -8.06
CA GLU A 120 25.87 -5.03 -9.44
C GLU A 120 25.01 -5.91 -10.35
N GLU A 121 25.09 -7.22 -10.15
CA GLU A 121 24.27 -8.20 -10.89
C GLU A 121 22.77 -8.01 -10.56
N GLN A 122 22.45 -7.79 -9.29
CA GLN A 122 21.07 -7.53 -8.84
C GLN A 122 20.52 -6.26 -9.49
N ALA A 123 21.30 -5.18 -9.53
CA ALA A 123 20.90 -3.91 -10.15
C ALA A 123 20.65 -4.09 -11.64
N ALA A 124 21.52 -4.83 -12.33
CA ALA A 124 21.35 -5.10 -13.75
C ALA A 124 20.10 -5.93 -14.05
N MET A 125 19.82 -6.93 -13.21
CA MET A 125 18.62 -7.76 -13.32
C MET A 125 17.36 -6.92 -13.12
N TRP A 126 17.36 -6.06 -12.11
CA TRP A 126 16.25 -5.15 -11.83
C TRP A 126 15.94 -4.26 -13.03
N ASP A 127 16.95 -3.60 -13.58
CA ASP A 127 16.79 -2.71 -14.74
C ASP A 127 16.27 -3.46 -15.98
N LYS A 128 16.78 -4.66 -16.22
CA LYS A 128 16.36 -5.50 -17.34
C LYS A 128 14.87 -5.88 -17.21
N ILE A 129 14.44 -6.28 -16.03
CA ILE A 129 13.05 -6.65 -15.76
C ILE A 129 12.13 -5.44 -15.94
N LYS A 130 12.50 -4.28 -15.39
CA LYS A 130 11.71 -3.05 -15.53
C LYS A 130 11.56 -2.64 -17.01
N ARG A 131 12.63 -2.77 -17.80
CA ARG A 131 12.59 -2.47 -19.24
C ARG A 131 11.69 -3.44 -19.99
N ALA A 132 11.75 -4.72 -19.66
CA ALA A 132 10.88 -5.73 -20.28
C ALA A 132 9.40 -5.47 -19.96
N GLU A 133 9.09 -5.03 -18.76
CA GLU A 133 7.73 -4.69 -18.36
C GLU A 133 7.18 -3.49 -19.14
N LYS A 134 8.02 -2.50 -19.40
CA LYS A 134 7.64 -1.29 -20.15
C LYS A 134 7.55 -1.51 -21.65
N GLY A 135 8.43 -2.36 -22.19
CA GLY A 135 8.48 -2.67 -23.61
C GLY A 135 7.47 -3.72 -24.06
N GLY A 136 6.88 -4.40 -23.09
CA GLY A 136 5.88 -5.41 -23.34
C GLY A 136 4.49 -4.87 -23.28
#